data_169f1599d7d2d3e875d4c4c20a33fd1f
#
_entry.id   169f1599d7d2d3e875d4c4c20a33fd1f
#
_cell.length_a   1.000
_cell.length_b   1.000
_cell.length_c   1.000
_cell.angle_alpha   90.00
_cell.angle_beta   90.00
_cell.angle_gamma   90.00
#
_symmetry.space_group_name_H-M   'P 1'
#
loop_
_entity.id
_entity.type
_entity.pdbx_description
1 polymer ?
#
loop_
_entity_poly.entity_id
_entity_poly.type
_entity_poly.pdbx_seq_one_letter_code
_entity_poly.pdbx_strand_id
1 'polypeptide(L)'
;RTFRVARRVYEDAAQTQCSFYLEPVDGLALPDYKPGQFLTFSLLLAEPGAVVRTVTRCYSLSDSPTPSHYRVTIKRVLAPAASAGVPDGAASNYFHDHVHAGSTLQVRAPSGHFHLDTLASTPVVLIAGGIGITPMMGMLRWCAQHQPERVVHLYYGVRNSAEHAYKAVLEDMARALPQLRLHEVYSRPLAEDRPDVDYQHPGRVDLGLLKQTLPHGVHQFYLCGPAAMMETL
;
A
#
# COMPACT_ATOMS: atom_id res chain seq x y z
N ARG A 1 -4.62 -7.59 -20.59
CA ARG A 1 -5.88 -8.26 -20.25
C ARG A 1 -6.86 -7.24 -19.69
N THR A 2 -8.15 -7.40 -19.97
CA THR A 2 -9.19 -6.49 -19.49
C THR A 2 -9.72 -6.96 -18.14
N PHE A 3 -9.77 -6.01 -17.19
CA PHE A 3 -10.33 -6.22 -15.86
C PHE A 3 -11.50 -5.27 -15.63
N ARG A 4 -12.51 -5.74 -14.91
CA ARG A 4 -13.62 -4.93 -14.40
C ARG A 4 -13.34 -4.59 -12.94
N VAL A 5 -13.59 -3.37 -12.54
CA VAL A 5 -13.60 -2.96 -11.14
C VAL A 5 -14.88 -3.49 -10.50
N ALA A 6 -14.75 -4.48 -9.62
CA ALA A 6 -15.88 -5.06 -8.91
C ALA A 6 -16.40 -4.11 -7.82
N ARG A 7 -15.47 -3.49 -7.10
CA ARG A 7 -15.76 -2.49 -6.05
C ARG A 7 -14.57 -1.60 -5.77
N ARG A 8 -14.83 -0.48 -5.11
CA ARG A 8 -13.81 0.44 -4.58
C ARG A 8 -14.10 0.73 -3.11
N VAL A 9 -13.05 0.94 -2.31
CA VAL A 9 -13.15 1.22 -0.88
C VAL A 9 -12.10 2.24 -0.50
N TYR A 10 -12.49 3.30 0.20
CA TYR A 10 -11.52 4.20 0.83
C TYR A 10 -10.94 3.55 2.08
N GLU A 11 -9.63 3.60 2.21
CA GLU A 11 -8.89 2.93 3.28
C GLU A 11 -8.47 3.89 4.39
N ASP A 12 -8.65 5.19 4.20
CA ASP A 12 -8.35 6.24 5.16
C ASP A 12 -9.53 7.20 5.34
N ALA A 13 -9.62 7.84 6.51
CA ALA A 13 -10.70 8.77 6.84
C ALA A 13 -10.70 10.03 5.96
N ALA A 14 -9.53 10.47 5.49
CA ALA A 14 -9.40 11.59 4.57
C ALA A 14 -9.82 11.26 3.14
N GLN A 15 -10.18 10.00 2.83
CA GLN A 15 -10.56 9.53 1.49
C GLN A 15 -9.51 9.84 0.41
N THR A 16 -8.25 9.81 0.79
CA THR A 16 -7.13 10.03 -0.12
C THR A 16 -6.55 8.74 -0.70
N GLN A 17 -6.81 7.61 -0.07
CA GLN A 17 -6.31 6.29 -0.44
C GLN A 17 -7.48 5.35 -0.73
N CYS A 18 -7.58 4.88 -1.97
CA CYS A 18 -8.69 4.06 -2.43
C CYS A 18 -8.21 2.72 -2.98
N SER A 19 -8.78 1.63 -2.48
CA SER A 19 -8.60 0.28 -2.98
C SER A 19 -9.56 -0.01 -4.13
N PHE A 20 -9.05 -0.61 -5.20
CA PHE A 20 -9.79 -1.09 -6.37
C PHE A 20 -9.63 -2.61 -6.48
N TYR A 21 -10.75 -3.30 -6.46
CA TYR A 21 -10.81 -4.76 -6.62
C TYR A 21 -11.12 -5.10 -8.08
N LEU A 22 -10.22 -5.86 -8.71
CA LEU A 22 -10.20 -6.09 -10.15
C LEU A 22 -10.46 -7.55 -10.46
N GLU A 23 -11.55 -7.82 -11.16
CA GLU A 23 -11.93 -9.15 -11.65
C GLU A 23 -11.66 -9.25 -13.15
N PRO A 24 -11.15 -10.39 -13.66
CA PRO A 24 -10.94 -10.57 -15.08
C PRO A 24 -12.27 -10.65 -15.82
N VAL A 25 -12.40 -9.92 -16.94
CA VAL A 25 -13.64 -9.90 -17.75
C VAL A 25 -13.85 -11.22 -18.49
N ASP A 26 -12.76 -11.89 -18.86
CA ASP A 26 -12.81 -13.16 -19.62
C ASP A 26 -13.10 -14.40 -18.74
N GLY A 27 -13.22 -14.23 -17.41
CA GLY A 27 -13.49 -15.32 -16.47
C GLY A 27 -12.37 -16.35 -16.32
N LEU A 28 -11.22 -16.16 -16.96
CA LEU A 28 -10.09 -17.08 -16.84
C LEU A 28 -9.37 -16.87 -15.51
N ALA A 29 -8.72 -17.92 -15.02
CA ALA A 29 -7.92 -17.89 -13.81
C ALA A 29 -6.89 -16.75 -13.82
N LEU A 30 -6.66 -16.13 -12.68
CA LEU A 30 -5.65 -15.11 -12.52
C LEU A 30 -4.26 -15.77 -12.47
N PRO A 31 -3.26 -15.19 -13.15
CA PRO A 31 -1.87 -15.53 -12.87
C PRO A 31 -1.55 -15.33 -11.39
N ASP A 32 -0.86 -16.30 -10.81
CA ASP A 32 -0.31 -16.15 -9.47
C ASP A 32 0.77 -15.08 -9.42
N TYR A 33 1.03 -14.55 -8.23
CA TYR A 33 2.04 -13.53 -8.04
C TYR A 33 2.72 -13.64 -6.67
N LYS A 34 3.89 -13.05 -6.55
CA LYS A 34 4.59 -12.95 -5.28
C LYS A 34 4.16 -11.69 -4.52
N PRO A 35 3.86 -11.79 -3.20
CA PRO A 35 3.46 -10.63 -2.39
C PRO A 35 4.49 -9.50 -2.48
N GLY A 36 4.08 -8.30 -2.84
CA GLY A 36 4.95 -7.15 -3.10
C GLY A 36 5.08 -6.77 -4.57
N GLN A 37 4.72 -7.67 -5.51
CA GLN A 37 4.65 -7.36 -6.94
C GLN A 37 3.57 -6.33 -7.25
N PHE A 38 3.60 -5.78 -8.47
CA PHE A 38 2.71 -4.74 -8.95
C PHE A 38 2.00 -5.12 -10.25
N LEU A 39 0.92 -4.41 -10.52
CA LEU A 39 0.24 -4.38 -11.83
C LEU A 39 0.64 -3.14 -12.62
N THR A 40 0.72 -3.29 -13.94
CA THR A 40 0.93 -2.17 -14.86
C THR A 40 -0.36 -1.85 -15.59
N PHE A 41 -0.82 -0.61 -15.44
CA PHE A 41 -2.03 -0.08 -16.06
C PHE A 41 -1.70 0.78 -17.29
N SER A 42 -2.47 0.62 -18.35
CA SER A 42 -2.46 1.51 -19.51
C SER A 42 -3.76 2.31 -19.50
N LEU A 43 -3.65 3.60 -19.22
CA LEU A 43 -4.78 4.52 -19.08
C LEU A 43 -4.84 5.46 -20.28
N LEU A 44 -6.02 5.63 -20.86
CA LEU A 44 -6.29 6.64 -21.87
C LEU A 44 -6.81 7.89 -21.17
N LEU A 45 -5.97 8.90 -21.06
CA LEU A 45 -6.32 10.17 -20.44
C LEU A 45 -6.69 11.19 -21.52
N ALA A 46 -7.92 11.70 -21.44
CA ALA A 46 -8.43 12.78 -22.28
C ALA A 46 -8.63 14.01 -21.40
N GLU A 47 -7.92 15.08 -21.68
CA GLU A 47 -8.18 16.39 -21.09
C GLU A 47 -9.03 17.22 -22.09
N PRO A 48 -9.96 18.05 -21.62
CA PRO A 48 -10.77 18.89 -22.50
C PRO A 48 -9.88 19.72 -23.45
N GLY A 49 -10.07 19.55 -24.77
CA GLY A 49 -9.30 20.26 -25.79
C GLY A 49 -7.89 19.73 -26.06
N ALA A 50 -7.47 18.64 -25.41
CA ALA A 50 -6.15 18.03 -25.62
C ALA A 50 -6.25 16.69 -26.36
N VAL A 51 -5.13 16.28 -26.95
CA VAL A 51 -5.01 14.95 -27.58
C VAL A 51 -5.04 13.86 -26.49
N VAL A 52 -5.85 12.82 -26.72
CA VAL A 52 -5.86 11.63 -25.88
C VAL A 52 -4.46 11.04 -25.81
N ARG A 53 -3.95 10.86 -24.59
CA ARG A 53 -2.63 10.27 -24.37
C ARG A 53 -2.73 8.97 -23.57
N THR A 54 -1.91 8.01 -23.93
CA THR A 54 -1.74 6.79 -23.12
C THR A 54 -0.73 7.05 -22.00
N VAL A 55 -1.16 6.82 -20.76
CA VAL A 55 -0.30 6.91 -19.58
C VAL A 55 -0.17 5.53 -18.96
N THR A 56 1.07 5.08 -18.75
CA THR A 56 1.38 3.81 -18.11
C THR A 56 1.80 4.06 -16.66
N ARG A 57 1.19 3.34 -15.70
CA ARG A 57 1.54 3.41 -14.27
C ARG A 57 1.51 2.03 -13.63
N CYS A 58 2.41 1.86 -12.67
CA CYS A 58 2.50 0.66 -11.85
C CYS A 58 1.92 0.93 -10.47
N TYR A 59 1.12 -0.01 -9.96
CA TYR A 59 0.60 0.02 -8.59
C TYR A 59 0.78 -1.34 -7.94
N SER A 60 1.36 -1.36 -6.74
CA SER A 60 1.58 -2.58 -5.98
C SER A 60 0.28 -3.29 -5.68
N LEU A 61 0.32 -4.60 -5.76
CA LEU A 61 -0.75 -5.47 -5.28
C LEU A 61 -0.79 -5.37 -3.75
N SER A 62 -1.93 -4.98 -3.22
CA SER A 62 -2.12 -4.67 -1.80
C SER A 62 -2.84 -5.78 -1.03
N ASP A 63 -2.94 -6.97 -1.63
CA ASP A 63 -3.50 -8.16 -1.00
C ASP A 63 -2.56 -9.37 -1.15
N SER A 64 -2.85 -10.45 -0.41
CA SER A 64 -2.28 -11.76 -0.66
C SER A 64 -2.80 -12.31 -2.00
N PRO A 65 -2.03 -13.16 -2.72
CA PRO A 65 -2.53 -13.83 -3.90
C PRO A 65 -3.86 -14.55 -3.65
N THR A 66 -4.83 -14.27 -4.48
CA THR A 66 -6.15 -14.91 -4.48
C THR A 66 -6.57 -15.26 -5.90
N PRO A 67 -7.32 -16.36 -6.12
CA PRO A 67 -7.76 -16.73 -7.46
C PRO A 67 -8.90 -15.86 -8.00
N SER A 68 -9.54 -15.05 -7.16
CA SER A 68 -10.79 -14.36 -7.51
C SER A 68 -10.58 -12.93 -8.02
N HIS A 69 -9.59 -12.21 -7.49
CA HIS A 69 -9.39 -10.81 -7.83
C HIS A 69 -7.96 -10.35 -7.53
N TYR A 70 -7.58 -9.23 -8.15
CA TYR A 70 -6.45 -8.43 -7.73
C TYR A 70 -6.94 -7.21 -6.94
N ARG A 71 -6.15 -6.74 -5.97
CA ARG A 71 -6.39 -5.47 -5.29
C ARG A 71 -5.19 -4.55 -5.44
N VAL A 72 -5.43 -3.34 -5.89
CA VAL A 72 -4.47 -2.23 -5.84
C VAL A 72 -5.05 -1.10 -5.03
N THR A 73 -4.20 -0.39 -4.28
CA THR A 73 -4.62 0.78 -3.49
C THR A 73 -3.83 1.99 -3.94
N ILE A 74 -4.54 3.04 -4.30
CA ILE A 74 -3.99 4.21 -4.99
C ILE A 74 -4.26 5.44 -4.14
N LYS A 75 -3.17 6.16 -3.79
CA LYS A 75 -3.28 7.47 -3.13
C LYS A 75 -3.48 8.55 -4.18
N ARG A 76 -4.47 9.43 -3.97
CA ARG A 76 -4.63 10.67 -4.72
C ARG A 76 -3.42 11.57 -4.51
N VAL A 77 -2.79 11.98 -5.58
CA VAL A 77 -1.63 12.88 -5.55
C VAL A 77 -2.07 14.25 -6.04
N LEU A 78 -2.14 15.20 -5.13
CA LEU A 78 -2.38 16.61 -5.45
C LEU A 78 -1.06 17.36 -5.56
N ALA A 79 -1.06 18.40 -6.36
CA ALA A 79 0.07 19.32 -6.45
C ALA A 79 0.36 19.93 -5.06
N PRO A 80 1.63 20.09 -4.68
CA PRO A 80 1.95 20.76 -3.43
C PRO A 80 1.46 22.22 -3.47
N ALA A 81 0.75 22.65 -2.43
CA ALA A 81 0.16 24.01 -2.37
C ALA A 81 1.18 25.15 -2.57
N ALA A 82 2.45 24.90 -2.25
CA ALA A 82 3.53 25.86 -2.39
C ALA A 82 4.21 25.84 -3.78
N SER A 83 3.81 24.93 -4.69
CA SER A 83 4.48 24.71 -5.99
C SER A 83 3.59 25.19 -7.12
N ALA A 84 3.61 26.47 -7.43
CA ALA A 84 2.87 27.02 -8.57
C ALA A 84 3.32 26.35 -9.89
N GLY A 85 2.36 25.88 -10.67
CA GLY A 85 2.58 25.27 -12.00
C GLY A 85 2.91 23.77 -11.99
N VAL A 86 3.00 23.11 -10.84
CA VAL A 86 3.09 21.64 -10.77
C VAL A 86 1.67 21.06 -10.90
N PRO A 87 1.40 20.21 -11.91
CA PRO A 87 0.06 19.60 -12.05
C PRO A 87 -0.17 18.51 -11.01
N ASP A 88 -1.44 18.23 -10.75
CA ASP A 88 -1.86 17.05 -9.99
C ASP A 88 -1.41 15.75 -10.68
N GLY A 89 -1.29 14.69 -9.91
CA GLY A 89 -0.92 13.38 -10.43
C GLY A 89 -1.99 12.83 -11.38
N ALA A 90 -1.79 12.94 -12.68
CA ALA A 90 -2.80 12.64 -13.72
C ALA A 90 -3.43 11.25 -13.54
N ALA A 91 -2.63 10.20 -13.37
CA ALA A 91 -3.16 8.84 -13.25
C ALA A 91 -3.88 8.58 -11.92
N SER A 92 -3.31 9.04 -10.79
CA SER A 92 -3.94 8.85 -9.48
C SER A 92 -5.27 9.59 -9.38
N ASN A 93 -5.35 10.81 -9.89
CA ASN A 93 -6.62 11.55 -9.93
C ASN A 93 -7.62 10.90 -10.88
N TYR A 94 -7.18 10.42 -12.06
CA TYR A 94 -8.04 9.66 -12.96
C TYR A 94 -8.70 8.46 -12.27
N PHE A 95 -7.93 7.69 -11.47
CA PHE A 95 -8.50 6.58 -10.70
C PHE A 95 -9.55 7.05 -9.70
N HIS A 96 -9.30 8.13 -8.99
CA HIS A 96 -10.24 8.63 -7.98
C HIS A 96 -11.50 9.24 -8.58
N ASP A 97 -11.39 9.93 -9.72
CA ASP A 97 -12.47 10.72 -10.31
C ASP A 97 -13.28 9.94 -11.36
N HIS A 98 -12.64 9.01 -12.08
CA HIS A 98 -13.28 8.37 -13.25
C HIS A 98 -13.37 6.84 -13.15
N VAL A 99 -12.69 6.19 -12.21
CA VAL A 99 -12.75 4.74 -12.07
C VAL A 99 -13.70 4.36 -10.93
N HIS A 100 -14.82 3.73 -11.31
CA HIS A 100 -15.90 3.30 -10.42
C HIS A 100 -16.17 1.81 -10.54
N ALA A 101 -17.01 1.26 -9.68
CA ALA A 101 -17.52 -0.10 -9.85
C ALA A 101 -18.17 -0.25 -11.25
N GLY A 102 -17.81 -1.29 -11.98
CA GLY A 102 -18.21 -1.53 -13.37
C GLY A 102 -17.23 -0.98 -14.42
N SER A 103 -16.33 -0.04 -14.10
CA SER A 103 -15.31 0.43 -15.03
C SER A 103 -14.39 -0.69 -15.48
N THR A 104 -13.90 -0.61 -16.72
CA THR A 104 -12.94 -1.57 -17.29
C THR A 104 -11.57 -0.95 -17.47
N LEU A 105 -10.53 -1.72 -17.20
CA LEU A 105 -9.13 -1.28 -17.23
C LEU A 105 -8.27 -2.28 -18.00
N GLN A 106 -7.28 -1.78 -18.73
CA GLN A 106 -6.26 -2.59 -19.38
C GLN A 106 -5.08 -2.77 -18.42
N VAL A 107 -4.80 -4.02 -18.07
CA VAL A 107 -3.82 -4.38 -17.04
C VAL A 107 -2.89 -5.46 -17.56
N ARG A 108 -1.58 -5.31 -17.33
CA ARG A 108 -0.58 -6.35 -17.59
C ARG A 108 -0.51 -7.31 -16.40
N ALA A 109 -0.01 -8.51 -16.64
CA ALA A 109 0.23 -9.51 -15.59
C ALA A 109 1.12 -8.95 -14.48
N PRO A 110 1.00 -9.49 -13.24
CA PRO A 110 1.88 -9.11 -12.13
C PRO A 110 3.35 -9.24 -12.48
N SER A 111 4.15 -8.26 -12.04
CA SER A 111 5.59 -8.24 -12.26
C SER A 111 6.32 -7.48 -11.14
N GLY A 112 7.66 -7.49 -11.19
CA GLY A 112 8.51 -6.78 -10.23
C GLY A 112 9.38 -7.70 -9.38
N HIS A 113 10.54 -7.18 -8.97
CA HIS A 113 11.54 -7.90 -8.18
C HIS A 113 11.42 -7.61 -6.67
N PHE A 114 10.67 -6.59 -6.30
CA PHE A 114 10.37 -6.29 -4.90
C PHE A 114 9.23 -7.19 -4.43
N HIS A 115 9.57 -8.31 -3.82
CA HIS A 115 8.60 -9.27 -3.30
C HIS A 115 9.14 -10.03 -2.11
N LEU A 116 8.26 -10.52 -1.27
CA LEU A 116 8.57 -11.35 -0.11
C LEU A 116 9.30 -12.64 -0.56
N ASP A 117 10.35 -12.99 0.18
CA ASP A 117 10.90 -14.34 0.12
C ASP A 117 9.96 -15.27 0.89
N THR A 118 9.15 -16.00 0.15
CA THR A 118 8.14 -16.91 0.68
C THR A 118 8.71 -18.27 1.11
N LEU A 119 9.97 -18.56 0.79
CA LEU A 119 10.65 -19.79 1.20
C LEU A 119 11.39 -19.64 2.53
N ALA A 120 11.73 -18.42 2.91
CA ALA A 120 12.41 -18.14 4.17
C ALA A 120 11.40 -18.08 5.34
N SER A 121 11.85 -18.51 6.52
CA SER A 121 11.14 -18.35 7.80
C SER A 121 11.77 -17.29 8.71
N THR A 122 12.84 -16.64 8.24
CA THR A 122 13.51 -15.55 8.95
C THR A 122 12.51 -14.44 9.29
N PRO A 123 12.57 -13.86 10.50
CA PRO A 123 11.74 -12.71 10.87
C PRO A 123 11.79 -11.59 9.84
N VAL A 124 10.64 -10.97 9.57
CA VAL A 124 10.48 -9.93 8.56
C VAL A 124 10.26 -8.57 9.21
N VAL A 125 10.95 -7.57 8.69
CA VAL A 125 10.76 -6.16 9.05
C VAL A 125 10.21 -5.44 7.83
N LEU A 126 8.95 -5.05 7.90
CA LEU A 126 8.22 -4.29 6.88
C LEU A 126 8.21 -2.82 7.31
N ILE A 127 8.78 -1.94 6.50
CA ILE A 127 8.83 -0.50 6.79
C ILE A 127 8.06 0.23 5.70
N ALA A 128 6.96 0.86 6.10
CA ALA A 128 6.05 1.56 5.20
C ALA A 128 5.96 3.05 5.52
N GLY A 129 6.05 3.90 4.50
CA GLY A 129 5.73 5.33 4.60
C GLY A 129 4.53 5.70 3.73
N GLY A 130 3.43 6.16 4.35
CA GLY A 130 2.21 6.53 3.64
C GLY A 130 1.71 5.41 2.72
N ILE A 131 1.54 5.69 1.42
CA ILE A 131 1.05 4.70 0.44
C ILE A 131 2.03 3.52 0.21
N GLY A 132 3.26 3.59 0.70
CA GLY A 132 4.20 2.47 0.71
C GLY A 132 3.73 1.26 1.52
N ILE A 133 2.64 1.40 2.27
CA ILE A 133 1.95 0.29 2.95
C ILE A 133 1.41 -0.76 1.97
N THR A 134 1.17 -0.41 0.71
CA THR A 134 0.48 -1.30 -0.23
C THR A 134 1.20 -2.63 -0.49
N PRO A 135 2.50 -2.69 -0.84
CA PRO A 135 3.19 -3.97 -0.95
C PRO A 135 3.31 -4.69 0.40
N MET A 136 3.44 -3.94 1.50
CA MET A 136 3.55 -4.51 2.85
C MET A 136 2.27 -5.21 3.27
N MET A 137 1.09 -4.69 2.90
CA MET A 137 -0.19 -5.36 3.14
C MET A 137 -0.28 -6.71 2.41
N GLY A 138 0.20 -6.80 1.18
CA GLY A 138 0.30 -8.07 0.46
C GLY A 138 1.21 -9.07 1.17
N MET A 139 2.40 -8.63 1.59
CA MET A 139 3.36 -9.46 2.32
C MET A 139 2.82 -9.90 3.68
N LEU A 140 2.26 -8.97 4.47
CA LEU A 140 1.70 -9.23 5.78
C LEU A 140 0.53 -10.25 5.73
N ARG A 141 -0.41 -10.05 4.81
CA ARG A 141 -1.54 -10.97 4.62
C ARG A 141 -1.09 -12.35 4.19
N TRP A 142 -0.08 -12.41 3.32
CA TRP A 142 0.50 -13.68 2.92
C TRP A 142 1.15 -14.41 4.10
N CYS A 143 1.95 -13.73 4.91
CA CYS A 143 2.52 -14.30 6.13
C CYS A 143 1.43 -14.83 7.07
N ALA A 144 0.39 -14.04 7.30
CA ALA A 144 -0.73 -14.44 8.15
C ALA A 144 -1.43 -15.72 7.68
N GLN A 145 -1.52 -15.93 6.37
CA GLN A 145 -2.21 -17.08 5.78
C GLN A 145 -1.32 -18.33 5.66
N HIS A 146 -0.03 -18.16 5.38
CA HIS A 146 0.85 -19.28 5.01
C HIS A 146 1.98 -19.54 6.01
N GLN A 147 2.35 -18.55 6.80
CA GLN A 147 3.42 -18.63 7.80
C GLN A 147 3.00 -17.91 9.10
N PRO A 148 1.90 -18.34 9.77
CA PRO A 148 1.34 -17.62 10.92
C PRO A 148 2.32 -17.52 12.10
N GLU A 149 3.29 -18.42 12.20
CA GLU A 149 4.34 -18.42 13.24
C GLU A 149 5.53 -17.49 12.90
N ARG A 150 5.60 -16.96 11.67
CA ARG A 150 6.68 -16.06 11.26
C ARG A 150 6.55 -14.73 11.96
N VAL A 151 7.59 -14.29 12.67
CA VAL A 151 7.58 -12.97 13.30
C VAL A 151 7.64 -11.88 12.23
N VAL A 152 6.70 -10.94 12.32
CA VAL A 152 6.61 -9.79 11.44
C VAL A 152 6.60 -8.51 12.27
N HIS A 153 7.58 -7.64 12.06
CA HIS A 153 7.57 -6.27 12.55
C HIS A 153 7.09 -5.35 11.44
N LEU A 154 5.97 -4.66 11.65
CA LEU A 154 5.48 -3.65 10.71
C LEU A 154 5.65 -2.27 11.32
N TYR A 155 6.53 -1.45 10.73
CA TYR A 155 6.67 -0.03 11.05
C TYR A 155 5.92 0.77 9.99
N TYR A 156 4.85 1.43 10.41
CA TYR A 156 4.02 2.20 9.50
C TYR A 156 4.00 3.69 9.87
N GLY A 157 4.71 4.48 9.07
CA GLY A 157 4.79 5.94 9.22
C GLY A 157 3.74 6.66 8.37
N VAL A 158 2.89 7.44 9.03
CA VAL A 158 1.89 8.32 8.39
C VAL A 158 1.92 9.71 9.03
N ARG A 159 1.12 10.65 8.52
CA ARG A 159 1.03 11.96 9.14
C ARG A 159 0.21 11.92 10.43
N ASN A 160 -0.97 11.33 10.38
CA ASN A 160 -1.96 11.31 11.45
C ASN A 160 -3.04 10.25 11.16
N SER A 161 -4.03 10.13 12.03
CA SER A 161 -5.15 9.20 11.91
C SER A 161 -5.98 9.39 10.64
N ALA A 162 -6.15 10.61 10.15
CA ALA A 162 -6.95 10.89 8.95
C ALA A 162 -6.33 10.27 7.68
N GLU A 163 -4.99 10.18 7.60
CA GLU A 163 -4.25 9.58 6.48
C GLU A 163 -3.80 8.13 6.75
N HIS A 164 -4.23 7.51 7.85
CA HIS A 164 -3.84 6.16 8.25
C HIS A 164 -4.68 5.12 7.50
N ALA A 165 -4.18 4.68 6.34
CA ALA A 165 -4.82 3.62 5.58
C ALA A 165 -4.78 2.28 6.32
N TYR A 166 -5.85 1.49 6.20
CA TYR A 166 -6.00 0.15 6.80
C TYR A 166 -5.96 0.11 8.33
N LYS A 167 -6.14 1.24 9.05
CA LYS A 167 -6.00 1.28 10.52
C LYS A 167 -6.75 0.15 11.20
N ALA A 168 -8.06 0.04 11.02
CA ALA A 168 -8.87 -1.00 11.64
C ALA A 168 -8.43 -2.43 11.25
N VAL A 169 -8.05 -2.63 9.98
CA VAL A 169 -7.57 -3.93 9.50
C VAL A 169 -6.25 -4.31 10.16
N LEU A 170 -5.31 -3.38 10.32
CA LEU A 170 -4.01 -3.62 10.96
C LEU A 170 -4.18 -3.90 12.46
N GLU A 171 -5.05 -3.17 13.13
CA GLU A 171 -5.40 -3.40 14.54
C GLU A 171 -6.04 -4.78 14.75
N ASP A 172 -6.99 -5.18 13.88
CA ASP A 172 -7.60 -6.51 13.89
C ASP A 172 -6.56 -7.61 13.67
N MET A 173 -5.66 -7.42 12.71
CA MET A 173 -4.58 -8.36 12.45
C MET A 173 -3.61 -8.45 13.62
N ALA A 174 -3.25 -7.35 14.26
CA ALA A 174 -2.36 -7.33 15.42
C ALA A 174 -2.97 -8.05 16.63
N ARG A 175 -4.31 -7.98 16.79
CA ARG A 175 -5.02 -8.73 17.83
C ARG A 175 -5.09 -10.24 17.54
N ALA A 176 -5.25 -10.59 16.26
CA ALA A 176 -5.42 -11.99 15.83
C ALA A 176 -4.10 -12.74 15.65
N LEU A 177 -3.00 -12.05 15.40
CA LEU A 177 -1.70 -12.63 15.05
C LEU A 177 -0.66 -12.36 16.14
N PRO A 178 -0.38 -13.32 17.03
CA PRO A 178 0.56 -13.13 18.14
C PRO A 178 1.99 -12.80 17.70
N GLN A 179 2.34 -13.11 16.45
CA GLN A 179 3.68 -12.85 15.89
C GLN A 179 3.80 -11.50 15.18
N LEU A 180 2.70 -10.76 15.02
CA LEU A 180 2.74 -9.41 14.46
C LEU A 180 3.08 -8.38 15.55
N ARG A 181 4.11 -7.59 15.29
CA ARG A 181 4.51 -6.42 16.07
C ARG A 181 4.23 -5.17 15.24
N LEU A 182 3.13 -4.50 15.53
CA LEU A 182 2.71 -3.29 14.84
C LEU A 182 3.29 -2.06 15.55
N HIS A 183 3.99 -1.22 14.79
CA HIS A 183 4.56 0.07 15.23
C HIS A 183 3.99 1.19 14.37
N GLU A 184 3.01 1.89 14.89
CA GLU A 184 2.34 3.00 14.22
C GLU A 184 3.03 4.32 14.61
N VAL A 185 3.48 5.05 13.59
CA VAL A 185 4.32 6.24 13.76
C VAL A 185 3.65 7.46 13.14
N TYR A 186 3.26 8.45 13.95
CA TYR A 186 2.61 9.67 13.46
C TYR A 186 3.58 10.85 13.47
N SER A 187 3.80 11.44 12.27
CA SER A 187 4.72 12.57 12.12
C SER A 187 4.11 13.93 12.43
N ARG A 188 2.78 14.03 12.36
CA ARG A 188 2.00 15.24 12.64
C ARG A 188 0.64 14.85 13.20
N PRO A 189 0.58 14.31 14.43
CA PRO A 189 -0.69 13.93 15.04
C PRO A 189 -1.67 15.10 15.07
N LEU A 190 -2.95 14.79 14.90
CA LEU A 190 -4.04 15.75 15.11
C LEU A 190 -4.26 15.95 16.61
N ALA A 191 -4.99 16.99 16.98
CA ALA A 191 -5.27 17.29 18.39
C ALA A 191 -6.07 16.17 19.10
N GLU A 192 -6.88 15.43 18.34
CA GLU A 192 -7.67 14.30 18.79
C GLU A 192 -6.91 12.96 18.79
N ASP A 193 -5.74 12.89 18.15
CA ASP A 193 -4.93 11.66 18.11
C ASP A 193 -4.28 11.40 19.47
N ARG A 194 -4.51 10.23 20.02
CA ARG A 194 -4.05 9.87 21.37
C ARG A 194 -2.83 8.97 21.30
N PRO A 195 -1.71 9.35 21.95
CA PRO A 195 -0.57 8.45 22.13
C PRO A 195 -0.98 7.14 22.80
N ASP A 196 -0.33 6.04 22.43
CA ASP A 196 -0.55 4.67 22.91
C ASP A 196 -1.96 4.09 22.62
N VAL A 197 -2.80 4.84 21.92
CA VAL A 197 -4.11 4.42 21.46
C VAL A 197 -4.20 4.45 19.93
N ASP A 198 -3.93 5.62 19.34
CA ASP A 198 -4.01 5.81 17.89
C ASP A 198 -2.66 5.63 17.20
N TYR A 199 -1.57 5.80 17.94
CA TYR A 199 -0.19 5.56 17.49
C TYR A 199 0.73 5.33 18.70
N GLN A 200 1.84 4.59 18.52
CA GLN A 200 2.79 4.31 19.59
C GLN A 200 3.99 5.27 19.56
N HIS A 201 4.36 5.78 18.39
CA HIS A 201 5.59 6.56 18.25
C HIS A 201 5.32 7.90 17.57
N PRO A 202 5.64 9.05 18.20
CA PRO A 202 5.63 10.35 17.53
C PRO A 202 6.86 10.48 16.62
N GLY A 203 6.72 11.22 15.49
CA GLY A 203 7.82 11.51 14.59
C GLY A 203 7.82 10.67 13.32
N ARG A 204 8.97 10.17 12.92
CA ARG A 204 9.17 9.38 11.71
C ARG A 204 9.83 8.05 12.03
N VAL A 205 9.62 7.08 11.16
CA VAL A 205 10.39 5.83 11.21
C VAL A 205 11.84 6.16 10.87
N ASP A 206 12.74 5.89 11.77
CA ASP A 206 14.18 6.12 11.64
C ASP A 206 15.00 5.01 12.29
N LEU A 207 16.32 5.06 12.12
CA LEU A 207 17.23 4.07 12.71
C LEU A 207 17.21 4.10 14.25
N GLY A 208 16.90 5.24 14.88
CA GLY A 208 16.79 5.36 16.33
C GLY A 208 15.62 4.51 16.86
N LEU A 209 14.45 4.64 16.23
CA LEU A 209 13.29 3.84 16.56
C LEU A 209 13.54 2.34 16.34
N LEU A 210 14.14 1.97 15.22
CA LEU A 210 14.47 0.56 14.94
C LEU A 210 15.42 -0.01 16.02
N LYS A 211 16.45 0.72 16.39
CA LYS A 211 17.40 0.29 17.45
C LYS A 211 16.76 0.11 18.82
N GLN A 212 15.71 0.89 19.12
CA GLN A 212 15.02 0.82 20.40
C GLN A 212 14.01 -0.34 20.46
N THR A 213 13.39 -0.69 19.34
CA THR A 213 12.21 -1.56 19.33
C THR A 213 12.41 -2.88 18.62
N LEU A 214 13.39 -2.99 17.71
CA LEU A 214 13.66 -4.22 16.99
C LEU A 214 14.64 -5.10 17.77
N PRO A 215 14.29 -6.34 18.09
CA PRO A 215 15.19 -7.29 18.76
C PRO A 215 16.46 -7.53 17.93
N HIS A 216 17.57 -7.77 18.63
CA HIS A 216 18.81 -8.20 17.96
C HIS A 216 18.60 -9.54 17.26
N GLY A 217 19.11 -9.66 16.04
CA GLY A 217 18.99 -10.90 15.27
C GLY A 217 19.09 -10.68 13.76
N VAL A 218 18.94 -11.77 13.04
CA VAL A 218 18.87 -11.73 11.58
C VAL A 218 17.44 -11.47 11.15
N HIS A 219 17.24 -10.47 10.30
CA HIS A 219 15.93 -10.07 9.78
C HIS A 219 15.99 -9.85 8.28
N GLN A 220 14.88 -10.08 7.60
CA GLN A 220 14.69 -9.66 6.22
C GLN A 220 13.95 -8.32 6.19
N PHE A 221 14.55 -7.31 5.58
CA PHE A 221 13.98 -5.95 5.51
C PHE A 221 13.34 -5.68 4.17
N TYR A 222 12.14 -5.11 4.20
CA TYR A 222 11.41 -4.61 3.05
C TYR A 222 10.97 -3.17 3.34
N LEU A 223 11.42 -2.23 2.51
CA LEU A 223 11.17 -0.80 2.71
C LEU A 223 10.42 -0.24 1.50
N CYS A 224 9.36 0.51 1.74
CA CYS A 224 8.64 1.24 0.71
C CYS A 224 8.04 2.53 1.27
N GLY A 225 8.35 3.66 0.64
CA GLY A 225 7.86 4.95 1.10
C GLY A 225 8.45 6.12 0.32
N PRO A 226 8.28 7.35 0.82
CA PRO A 226 8.85 8.55 0.21
C PRO A 226 10.39 8.48 0.12
N ALA A 227 10.99 9.09 -0.91
CA ALA A 227 12.43 9.11 -1.12
C ALA A 227 13.21 9.53 0.14
N ALA A 228 12.78 10.59 0.81
CA ALA A 228 13.42 11.07 2.03
C ALA A 228 13.45 10.02 3.17
N MET A 229 12.45 9.13 3.25
CA MET A 229 12.48 8.01 4.21
C MET A 229 13.48 6.94 3.77
N MET A 230 13.50 6.63 2.47
CA MET A 230 14.40 5.62 1.92
C MET A 230 15.88 6.02 2.04
N GLU A 231 16.19 7.31 2.02
CA GLU A 231 17.55 7.86 2.16
C GLU A 231 18.04 7.86 3.62
N THR A 232 17.13 7.82 4.59
CA THR A 232 17.47 7.91 6.03
C THR A 232 17.51 6.55 6.74
N LEU A 233 17.07 5.47 6.07
CA LEU A 233 17.05 4.11 6.58
C LEU A 233 18.08 3.22 5.86
#